data_d05679f4687cc16032144db9d7068b7e
#
_entry.id   d05679f4687cc16032144db9d7068b7e
#
_cell.length_a   1.000
_cell.length_b   1.000
_cell.length_c   1.000
_cell.angle_alpha   90.00
_cell.angle_beta   90.00
_cell.angle_gamma   90.00
#
_symmetry.space_group_name_H-M   'P 1'
#
loop_
_entity.id
_entity.type
_entity.pdbx_description
1 polymer ?
#
loop_
_entity_poly.entity_id
_entity_poly.type
_entity_poly.pdbx_seq_one_letter_code
_entity_poly.pdbx_strand_id
1 'polypeptide(L)'
;MNRPEEHVSPLIKRRYPRYELETELRASNLGAKQRGVMRGRSLNISEGGIAGVFTTGWDVGTSVNLEFSVPVTSYPVSIEGVVRSHTDYQYGFEFVGLMPGQRELISKTCRTLALLE
;
A
#
# COMPACT_ATOMS: atom_id res chain seq x y z
N MET A 1 -19.85 16.95 20.47
CA MET A 1 -19.18 16.65 20.21
C MET A 1 -18.65 16.50 19.85
N ASN A 2 -18.68 16.61 19.58
CA ASN A 2 -17.88 16.25 19.07
C ASN A 2 -17.54 16.20 18.50
N ARG A 3 -17.68 16.20 18.10
CA ARG A 3 -17.17 15.87 17.50
C ARG A 3 -16.84 15.68 16.84
N PRO A 4 -17.16 15.94 16.76
CA PRO A 4 -16.68 15.62 16.01
C PRO A 4 -16.32 15.40 15.59
N GLU A 5 -16.42 15.39 15.32
CA GLU A 5 -15.79 15.10 14.95
C GLU A 5 -15.27 14.79 14.72
N GLU A 6 -15.58 14.87 14.70
CA GLU A 6 -14.96 14.51 14.53
C GLU A 6 -14.41 14.27 14.24
N HIS A 7 -14.39 14.36 14.01
CA HIS A 7 -13.68 14.20 13.74
C HIS A 7 -13.45 13.56 13.39
N VAL A 8 -14.81 13.90 12.97
CA VAL A 8 -14.40 12.82 12.29
C VAL A 8 -13.03 12.51 12.03
N SER A 9 -12.53 12.00 12.67
CA SER A 9 -11.17 11.75 12.56
C SER A 9 -10.85 10.72 11.51
N PRO A 10 -9.93 10.98 10.59
CA PRO A 10 -9.47 9.96 9.66
C PRO A 10 -8.89 8.75 10.36
N LEU A 11 -8.42 8.92 11.59
CA LEU A 11 -7.90 7.79 12.35
C LEU A 11 -8.95 6.73 12.60
N ILE A 12 -10.21 7.15 12.74
CA ILE A 12 -11.30 6.22 12.96
C ILE A 12 -11.48 5.29 11.78
N LYS A 13 -11.11 5.76 10.60
CA LYS A 13 -11.30 4.99 9.37
C LYS A 13 -10.17 4.03 9.10
N ARG A 14 -9.11 4.12 9.86
CA ARG A 14 -7.96 3.25 9.66
C ARG A 14 -8.25 1.91 10.31
N ARG A 15 -8.52 0.90 9.50
CA ARG A 15 -8.88 -0.41 9.98
C ARG A 15 -7.72 -1.17 10.56
N TYR A 16 -6.52 -0.94 10.02
CA TYR A 16 -5.36 -1.75 10.34
C TYR A 16 -4.21 -0.86 10.75
N PRO A 17 -3.41 -1.30 11.72
CA PRO A 17 -2.17 -0.58 12.05
C PRO A 17 -1.23 -0.59 10.87
N ARG A 18 -0.40 0.44 10.82
CA ARG A 18 0.63 0.58 9.80
C ARG A 18 2.00 0.34 10.42
N TYR A 19 2.84 -0.33 9.64
CA TYR A 19 4.19 -0.67 10.08
C TYR A 19 5.18 -0.15 9.06
N GLU A 20 6.29 0.38 9.53
CA GLU A 20 7.33 0.91 8.66
C GLU A 20 7.89 -0.19 7.79
N LEU A 21 8.02 0.08 6.49
CA LEU A 21 8.60 -0.84 5.53
C LEU A 21 9.26 -0.02 4.45
N GLU A 22 10.60 -0.09 4.39
CA GLU A 22 11.36 0.65 3.39
C GLU A 22 11.95 -0.32 2.41
N THR A 23 11.37 -0.40 1.23
CA THR A 23 11.85 -1.27 0.17
C THR A 23 11.46 -0.64 -1.16
N GLU A 24 12.03 -1.11 -2.24
CA GLU A 24 11.61 -0.69 -3.56
C GLU A 24 10.15 -1.10 -3.77
N LEU A 25 9.35 -0.16 -4.26
CA LEU A 25 7.95 -0.40 -4.58
C LEU A 25 7.77 -0.09 -6.05
N ARG A 26 7.44 -1.10 -6.84
CA ARG A 26 7.21 -0.93 -8.27
C ARG A 26 5.71 -0.99 -8.53
N ALA A 27 5.25 -0.09 -9.40
CA ALA A 27 3.84 -0.02 -9.72
C ALA A 27 3.66 0.22 -11.21
N SER A 28 2.68 -0.44 -11.80
CA SER A 28 2.33 -0.24 -13.19
C SER A 28 0.83 -0.05 -13.31
N ASN A 29 0.42 0.92 -14.14
CA ASN A 29 -0.97 1.27 -14.35
C ASN A 29 -1.63 0.19 -15.19
N LEU A 30 -2.64 -0.49 -14.63
CA LEU A 30 -3.33 -1.58 -15.31
C LEU A 30 -4.21 -1.10 -16.45
N GLY A 31 -4.68 0.15 -16.39
CA GLY A 31 -5.55 0.69 -17.42
C GLY A 31 -4.84 1.32 -18.59
N ALA A 32 -3.52 1.44 -18.56
CA ALA A 32 -2.78 2.13 -19.60
C ALA A 32 -2.43 1.19 -20.75
N LYS A 33 -2.39 1.73 -21.96
CA LYS A 33 -1.97 0.96 -23.12
C LYS A 33 -0.51 0.55 -22.99
N GLN A 34 0.32 1.47 -22.52
CA GLN A 34 1.72 1.19 -22.26
C GLN A 34 1.88 1.09 -20.76
N ARG A 35 2.33 -0.07 -20.32
CA ARG A 35 2.42 -0.36 -18.90
C ARG A 35 3.85 -0.22 -18.42
N GLY A 36 4.35 1.01 -18.49
CA GLY A 36 5.64 1.29 -17.93
C GLY A 36 5.63 1.04 -16.43
N VAL A 37 6.73 0.50 -15.90
CA VAL A 37 6.87 0.28 -14.47
C VAL A 37 7.46 1.54 -13.86
N MET A 38 6.79 2.08 -12.85
CA MET A 38 7.28 3.19 -12.07
C MET A 38 7.95 2.63 -10.81
N ARG A 39 9.11 3.14 -10.49
CA ARG A 39 9.84 2.71 -9.30
C ARG A 39 9.75 3.79 -8.23
N GLY A 40 9.44 3.36 -7.02
CA GLY A 40 9.38 4.22 -5.87
C GLY A 40 9.89 3.51 -4.65
N ARG A 41 9.62 4.10 -3.48
CA ARG A 41 10.02 3.52 -2.19
C ARG A 41 8.79 3.43 -1.32
N SER A 42 8.63 2.30 -0.64
CA SER A 42 7.55 2.17 0.32
C SER A 42 7.86 2.97 1.58
N LEU A 43 6.82 3.39 2.28
CA LEU A 43 6.92 4.07 3.56
C LEU A 43 6.40 3.18 4.68
N ASN A 44 5.24 2.59 4.46
CA ASN A 44 4.63 1.72 5.46
C ASN A 44 3.67 0.76 4.79
N ILE A 45 3.32 -0.30 5.51
CA ILE A 45 2.39 -1.32 5.04
C ILE A 45 1.41 -1.64 6.16
N SER A 46 0.19 -2.00 5.77
CA SER A 46 -0.81 -2.54 6.69
C SER A 46 -1.43 -3.76 6.03
N GLU A 47 -2.37 -4.41 6.71
CA GLU A 47 -3.07 -5.54 6.11
C GLU A 47 -3.97 -5.12 4.96
N GLY A 48 -4.32 -3.85 4.88
CA GLY A 48 -5.21 -3.34 3.83
C GLY A 48 -4.54 -2.59 2.72
N GLY A 49 -3.25 -2.25 2.84
CA GLY A 49 -2.62 -1.46 1.80
C GLY A 49 -1.18 -1.10 2.09
N ILE A 50 -0.61 -0.31 1.20
CA ILE A 50 0.79 0.11 1.29
C ILE A 50 0.87 1.57 0.84
N ALA A 51 1.78 2.32 1.46
CA ALA A 51 2.05 3.70 1.07
C ALA A 51 3.47 3.80 0.54
N GLY A 52 3.66 4.69 -0.41
CA GLY A 52 4.98 4.89 -0.99
C GLY A 52 5.13 6.23 -1.66
N VAL A 53 6.34 6.49 -2.13
CA VAL A 53 6.71 7.74 -2.78
C VAL A 53 7.00 7.46 -4.25
N PHE A 54 6.36 8.22 -5.12
CA PHE A 54 6.53 8.12 -6.58
C PHE A 54 6.56 9.51 -7.18
N THR A 55 7.21 9.62 -8.33
CA THR A 55 7.26 10.89 -9.08
C THR A 55 6.30 10.87 -10.27
N THR A 56 5.23 10.10 -10.16
CA THR A 56 4.21 9.98 -11.21
C THR A 56 3.00 10.86 -10.87
N GLY A 57 2.05 10.90 -11.79
CA GLY A 57 0.84 11.70 -11.58
C GLY A 57 -0.43 10.86 -11.59
N TRP A 58 -0.44 9.69 -10.99
CA TRP A 58 -1.65 8.88 -10.95
C TRP A 58 -2.75 9.56 -10.16
N ASP A 59 -3.96 9.48 -10.70
CA ASP A 59 -5.14 9.99 -10.00
C ASP A 59 -5.64 8.97 -8.98
N VAL A 60 -6.32 9.48 -7.96
CA VAL A 60 -7.06 8.62 -7.02
C VAL A 60 -8.06 7.78 -7.83
N GLY A 61 -8.12 6.50 -7.54
CA GLY A 61 -8.96 5.56 -8.27
C GLY A 61 -8.23 4.76 -9.34
N THR A 62 -6.98 5.12 -9.64
CA THR A 62 -6.20 4.39 -10.63
C THR A 62 -5.86 2.99 -10.12
N SER A 63 -6.10 1.98 -10.96
CA SER A 63 -5.72 0.60 -10.64
C SER A 63 -4.30 0.35 -11.09
N VAL A 64 -3.53 -0.26 -10.21
CA VAL A 64 -2.11 -0.54 -10.47
C VAL A 64 -1.79 -1.96 -10.04
N ASN A 65 -0.73 -2.51 -10.61
CA ASN A 65 -0.12 -3.71 -10.07
C ASN A 65 1.08 -3.28 -9.24
N LEU A 66 1.11 -3.73 -7.99
CA LEU A 66 2.17 -3.40 -7.04
C LEU A 66 3.10 -4.58 -6.89
N GLU A 67 4.39 -4.31 -6.92
CA GLU A 67 5.40 -5.36 -6.69
C GLU A 67 6.42 -4.86 -5.69
N PHE A 68 6.65 -5.64 -4.65
CA PHE A 68 7.57 -5.26 -3.58
C PHE A 68 8.04 -6.49 -2.82
N SER A 69 9.14 -6.33 -2.10
CA SER A 69 9.70 -7.40 -1.28
C SER A 69 9.29 -7.21 0.17
N VAL A 70 9.09 -8.33 0.85
CA VAL A 70 8.73 -8.34 2.26
C VAL A 70 9.70 -9.26 3.01
N PRO A 71 9.91 -9.04 4.32
CA PRO A 71 10.92 -9.80 5.04
C PRO A 71 10.63 -11.28 5.23
N VAL A 72 9.39 -11.70 4.99
CA VAL A 72 8.99 -13.09 5.28
C VAL A 72 9.13 -14.02 4.08
N THR A 73 9.50 -13.50 2.91
CA THR A 73 9.76 -14.33 1.72
C THR A 73 11.03 -13.88 1.05
N SER A 74 11.57 -14.75 0.19
CA SER A 74 12.74 -14.43 -0.60
C SER A 74 12.40 -13.97 -2.02
N TYR A 75 11.12 -13.88 -2.35
CA TYR A 75 10.66 -13.46 -3.66
C TYR A 75 9.70 -12.28 -3.54
N PRO A 76 9.60 -11.43 -4.58
CA PRO A 76 8.71 -10.27 -4.52
C PRO A 76 7.25 -10.68 -4.51
N VAL A 77 6.44 -9.83 -3.87
CA VAL A 77 4.99 -9.98 -3.84
C VAL A 77 4.41 -9.14 -4.95
N SER A 78 3.42 -9.66 -5.68
CA SER A 78 2.73 -8.92 -6.73
C SER A 78 1.24 -8.90 -6.39
N ILE A 79 0.70 -7.69 -6.17
CA ILE A 79 -0.67 -7.51 -5.70
C ILE A 79 -1.30 -6.35 -6.44
N GLU A 80 -2.56 -6.51 -6.82
CA GLU A 80 -3.31 -5.41 -7.41
C GLU A 80 -3.71 -4.41 -6.32
N GLY A 81 -3.60 -3.11 -6.65
CA GLY A 81 -3.99 -2.05 -5.73
C GLY A 81 -4.71 -0.94 -6.46
N VAL A 82 -5.33 -0.07 -5.68
CA VAL A 82 -6.01 1.12 -6.19
C VAL A 82 -5.49 2.32 -5.41
N VAL A 83 -5.17 3.39 -6.12
CA VAL A 83 -4.74 4.64 -5.50
C VAL A 83 -5.91 5.20 -4.71
N ARG A 84 -5.74 5.35 -3.40
CA ARG A 84 -6.78 5.91 -2.52
C ARG A 84 -6.45 7.29 -2.01
N SER A 85 -5.16 7.64 -1.97
CA SER A 85 -4.74 8.97 -1.55
C SER A 85 -3.49 9.38 -2.30
N HIS A 86 -3.36 10.69 -2.49
CA HIS A 86 -2.21 11.26 -3.19
C HIS A 86 -1.99 12.66 -2.64
N THR A 87 -0.84 12.89 -2.04
CA THR A 87 -0.43 14.20 -1.55
C THR A 87 1.03 14.39 -1.92
N ASP A 88 1.32 15.36 -2.79
CA ASP A 88 2.65 15.59 -3.32
C ASP A 88 3.18 14.31 -3.98
N TYR A 89 4.23 13.73 -3.45
CA TYR A 89 4.81 12.51 -4.01
C TYR A 89 4.39 11.26 -3.24
N GLN A 90 3.53 11.40 -2.23
CA GLN A 90 3.11 10.26 -1.41
C GLN A 90 1.80 9.70 -1.93
N TYR A 91 1.78 8.38 -2.09
CA TYR A 91 0.61 7.66 -2.58
C TYR A 91 0.22 6.59 -1.57
N GLY A 92 -1.09 6.50 -1.30
CA GLY A 92 -1.64 5.40 -0.53
C GLY A 92 -2.39 4.47 -1.46
N PHE A 93 -2.08 3.18 -1.39
CA PHE A 93 -2.75 2.17 -2.22
C PHE A 93 -3.50 1.22 -1.32
N GLU A 94 -4.73 0.89 -1.72
CA GLU A 94 -5.50 -0.16 -1.07
C GLU A 94 -5.30 -1.45 -1.87
N PHE A 95 -5.00 -2.56 -1.18
CA PHE A 95 -4.93 -3.85 -1.84
C PHE A 95 -6.33 -4.31 -2.23
N VAL A 96 -6.48 -4.83 -3.44
CA VAL A 96 -7.75 -5.34 -3.92
C VAL A 96 -7.54 -6.74 -4.46
N GLY A 97 -8.58 -7.57 -4.35
CA GLY A 97 -8.55 -8.91 -4.94
C GLY A 97 -7.50 -9.83 -4.35
N LEU A 98 -7.16 -9.67 -3.07
CA LEU A 98 -6.17 -10.53 -2.44
C LEU A 98 -6.62 -11.99 -2.44
N MET A 99 -5.78 -12.87 -2.98
CA MET A 99 -5.98 -14.30 -2.85
C MET A 99 -5.69 -14.71 -1.40
N PRO A 100 -6.26 -15.84 -0.94
CA PRO A 100 -6.03 -16.26 0.46
C PRO A 100 -4.57 -16.36 0.84
N GLY A 101 -3.72 -16.90 -0.04
CA GLY A 101 -2.29 -17.00 0.24
C GLY A 101 -1.63 -15.65 0.35
N GLN A 102 -2.05 -14.68 -0.46
CA GLN A 102 -1.52 -13.32 -0.40
C GLN A 102 -1.94 -12.62 0.89
N ARG A 103 -3.20 -12.81 1.29
CA ARG A 103 -3.71 -12.22 2.52
C ARG A 103 -2.93 -12.75 3.71
N GLU A 104 -2.67 -14.03 3.72
CA GLU A 104 -1.89 -14.62 4.80
C GLU A 104 -0.46 -14.11 4.82
N LEU A 105 0.15 -13.96 3.66
CA LEU A 105 1.51 -13.44 3.54
C LEU A 105 1.60 -12.01 4.07
N ILE A 106 0.64 -11.16 3.71
CA ILE A 106 0.61 -9.77 4.18
C ILE A 106 0.39 -9.74 5.69
N SER A 107 -0.53 -10.57 6.20
CA SER A 107 -0.78 -10.62 7.63
C SER A 107 0.47 -11.05 8.39
N LYS A 108 1.18 -12.07 7.90
CA LYS A 108 2.42 -12.53 8.52
C LYS A 108 3.50 -11.44 8.46
N THR A 109 3.56 -10.71 7.35
CA THR A 109 4.50 -9.60 7.20
C THR A 109 4.24 -8.55 8.29
N CYS A 110 2.98 -8.17 8.48
CA CYS A 110 2.64 -7.15 9.47
C CYS A 110 2.96 -7.62 10.89
N ARG A 111 2.70 -8.89 11.20
CA ARG A 111 3.04 -9.43 12.51
C ARG A 111 4.55 -9.42 12.75
N THR A 112 5.32 -9.74 11.70
CA THR A 112 6.78 -9.72 11.81
C THR A 112 7.30 -8.31 12.01
N LEU A 113 6.77 -7.36 11.23
CA LEU A 113 7.20 -5.96 11.37
C LEU A 113 6.84 -5.41 12.74
N ALA A 114 5.70 -5.82 13.30
CA ALA A 114 5.30 -5.37 14.63
C ALA A 114 6.31 -5.78 15.69
N LEU A 115 7.00 -6.89 15.50
CA LEU A 115 8.02 -7.34 16.45
C LEU A 115 9.29 -6.50 16.39
N LEU A 116 9.49 -5.75 15.30
CA LEU A 116 10.70 -4.96 15.10
C LEU A 116 10.53 -3.52 15.57
N GLU A 117 9.33 -3.14 15.97
CA GLU A 117 9.06 -1.75 16.41
C GLU A 117 9.12 -1.57 17.91
#